data_50246c82b115f7c5f854af17637b0c91
#
_entry.id   50246c82b115f7c5f854af17637b0c91
#
_cell.length_a   1.000
_cell.length_b   1.000
_cell.length_c   1.000
_cell.angle_alpha   90.00
_cell.angle_beta   90.00
_cell.angle_gamma   90.00
#
_symmetry.space_group_name_H-M   'P 1'
#
loop_
_entity.id
_entity.type
_entity.pdbx_description
1 polymer ?
#
loop_
_entity_poly.entity_id
_entity_poly.type
_entity_poly.pdbx_seq_one_letter_code
_entity_poly.pdbx_strand_id
1 'polypeptide(L)'
;MVDVQPMGPGLLHVVFLERAAREHDSAQSRFGQAAFLVLRLIDLLGANESAPNVDELFGYQAAATGRYCHEQLESGPPADRLIELVGAASYAHRRHDPGLIAPAMLGLSRWLIDSGHVEEALDVLATLQRTAGARLDPKAEITAALVTGRAQREIAQFDAADDAYGRAARLAEVNGDGESVLLSQLGRANVFWGRGNLAEAERYTREVVRSARAAGFQETEARGEHGLGVALGARGQVHDAVPHLWRAFELYTDTGLSIRALHDLGYALARLGVIESAERAFKIVVERSDSMDGAGNAMIELMYCASFRRDRVGFERWRGECGSKMDQMAPNQIADYHLKLGIGLGRFGRLDRAAAELQISLQVARSHGLHEFEFRIERILGGLAECGDVDAEHVDAEQPAGAAVSNVATALAGLVP
;
A
#
# COMPACT_ATOMS: atom_id res chain seq x y z
N MET A 1 -12.74 -30.72 -12.36
CA MET A 1 -13.46 -30.17 -11.20
C MET A 1 -13.43 -31.22 -10.11
N VAL A 2 -12.56 -31.05 -9.14
CA VAL A 2 -12.49 -31.91 -7.95
C VAL A 2 -13.34 -31.20 -6.90
N ASP A 3 -14.44 -31.86 -6.51
CA ASP A 3 -15.34 -31.39 -5.47
C ASP A 3 -14.59 -31.44 -4.12
N VAL A 4 -14.11 -30.30 -3.67
CA VAL A 4 -13.53 -30.16 -2.33
C VAL A 4 -14.68 -29.98 -1.36
N GLN A 5 -15.09 -31.06 -0.73
CA GLN A 5 -16.01 -31.01 0.42
C GLN A 5 -15.39 -30.13 1.50
N PRO A 6 -16.18 -29.25 2.17
CA PRO A 6 -15.69 -28.48 3.30
C PRO A 6 -15.28 -29.46 4.41
N MET A 7 -13.97 -29.53 4.67
CA MET A 7 -13.43 -30.20 5.84
C MET A 7 -14.01 -29.55 7.09
N GLY A 8 -14.26 -30.32 8.16
CA GLY A 8 -14.83 -29.91 9.45
C GLY A 8 -14.17 -28.65 10.05
N PRO A 9 -14.44 -28.24 11.30
CA PRO A 9 -14.06 -26.93 11.82
C PRO A 9 -12.62 -26.64 11.45
N GLY A 10 -12.41 -25.73 10.46
CA GLY A 10 -11.15 -25.54 9.78
C GLY A 10 -10.02 -25.25 10.78
N LEU A 11 -8.85 -25.77 10.53
CA LEU A 11 -7.64 -25.47 11.30
C LEU A 11 -7.46 -23.93 11.29
N LEU A 12 -7.39 -23.33 12.47
CA LEU A 12 -7.18 -21.87 12.57
C LEU A 12 -5.81 -21.51 11.99
N HIS A 13 -5.70 -20.32 11.38
CA HIS A 13 -4.44 -19.77 10.85
C HIS A 13 -3.82 -20.57 9.70
N VAL A 14 -4.66 -21.26 8.91
CA VAL A 14 -4.21 -22.06 7.76
C VAL A 14 -3.40 -21.23 6.77
N VAL A 15 -3.77 -19.97 6.54
CA VAL A 15 -3.07 -19.06 5.61
C VAL A 15 -1.58 -18.93 5.93
N PHE A 16 -1.21 -18.94 7.22
CA PHE A 16 0.19 -18.89 7.65
C PHE A 16 0.91 -20.24 7.49
N LEU A 17 0.19 -21.37 7.65
CA LEU A 17 0.73 -22.68 7.37
C LEU A 17 0.95 -22.90 5.87
N GLU A 18 0.04 -22.45 5.03
CA GLU A 18 0.19 -22.47 3.57
C GLU A 18 1.39 -21.64 3.13
N ARG A 19 1.56 -20.44 3.70
CA ARG A 19 2.76 -19.64 3.48
C ARG A 19 4.03 -20.37 3.88
N ALA A 20 4.02 -21.02 5.05
CA ALA A 20 5.15 -21.83 5.53
C ALA A 20 5.49 -23.00 4.61
N ALA A 21 4.50 -23.55 3.90
CA ALA A 21 4.67 -24.71 3.02
C ALA A 21 5.12 -24.35 1.59
N ARG A 22 4.88 -23.11 1.13
CA ARG A 22 5.15 -22.71 -0.28
C ARG A 22 6.64 -22.71 -0.63
N GLU A 23 7.51 -22.33 0.29
CA GLU A 23 8.95 -22.22 0.05
C GLU A 23 9.72 -22.77 1.25
N HIS A 24 10.17 -24.02 1.16
CA HIS A 24 10.95 -24.63 2.23
C HIS A 24 12.20 -23.80 2.55
N ASP A 25 12.38 -23.51 3.85
CA ASP A 25 13.56 -22.83 4.42
C ASP A 25 13.80 -21.37 4.00
N SER A 26 12.83 -20.75 3.35
CA SER A 26 12.88 -19.31 3.01
C SER A 26 12.55 -18.43 4.23
N ALA A 27 12.90 -17.15 4.16
CA ALA A 27 12.48 -16.15 5.15
C ALA A 27 10.94 -16.08 5.27
N GLN A 28 10.23 -16.28 4.14
CA GLN A 28 8.77 -16.32 4.09
C GLN A 28 8.19 -17.54 4.83
N SER A 29 8.80 -18.70 4.68
CA SER A 29 8.41 -19.92 5.39
C SER A 29 8.61 -19.75 6.90
N ARG A 30 9.77 -19.24 7.33
CA ARG A 30 10.05 -19.00 8.76
C ARG A 30 9.09 -17.98 9.36
N PHE A 31 8.76 -16.91 8.62
CA PHE A 31 7.75 -15.94 9.06
C PHE A 31 6.36 -16.59 9.20
N GLY A 32 5.92 -17.39 8.24
CA GLY A 32 4.64 -18.10 8.31
C GLY A 32 4.54 -19.00 9.53
N GLN A 33 5.60 -19.77 9.84
CA GLN A 33 5.66 -20.63 11.03
C GLN A 33 5.63 -19.81 12.32
N ALA A 34 6.41 -18.72 12.40
CA ALA A 34 6.45 -17.85 13.57
C ALA A 34 5.08 -17.18 13.81
N ALA A 35 4.45 -16.64 12.77
CA ALA A 35 3.13 -16.02 12.87
C ALA A 35 2.05 -17.01 13.30
N PHE A 36 2.07 -18.24 12.76
CA PHE A 36 1.20 -19.32 13.22
C PHE A 36 1.35 -19.58 14.72
N LEU A 37 2.58 -19.73 15.21
CA LEU A 37 2.85 -19.97 16.64
C LEU A 37 2.38 -18.80 17.51
N VAL A 38 2.60 -17.58 17.07
CA VAL A 38 2.17 -16.37 17.80
C VAL A 38 0.64 -16.29 17.87
N LEU A 39 -0.06 -16.57 16.77
CA LEU A 39 -1.53 -16.54 16.78
C LEU A 39 -2.13 -17.68 17.61
N ARG A 40 -1.50 -18.86 17.62
CA ARG A 40 -1.88 -19.94 18.54
C ARG A 40 -1.68 -19.54 20.02
N LEU A 41 -0.64 -18.76 20.32
CA LEU A 41 -0.46 -18.20 21.66
C LEU A 41 -1.59 -17.21 22.01
N ILE A 42 -2.02 -16.38 21.04
CA ILE A 42 -3.16 -15.46 21.21
C ILE A 42 -4.46 -16.22 21.44
N ASP A 43 -4.71 -17.32 20.74
CA ASP A 43 -5.89 -18.16 20.98
C ASP A 43 -5.99 -18.64 22.45
N LEU A 44 -4.85 -18.89 23.11
CA LEU A 44 -4.84 -19.30 24.51
C LEU A 44 -5.35 -18.21 25.48
N LEU A 45 -5.25 -16.92 25.12
CA LEU A 45 -5.83 -15.83 25.91
C LEU A 45 -7.36 -15.89 25.94
N GLY A 46 -7.99 -16.39 24.88
CA GLY A 46 -9.43 -16.57 24.80
C GLY A 46 -9.92 -17.93 25.30
N ALA A 47 -9.01 -18.86 25.63
CA ALA A 47 -9.37 -20.17 26.12
C ALA A 47 -9.89 -20.07 27.57
N ASN A 48 -10.87 -20.93 27.90
CA ASN A 48 -11.52 -20.93 29.21
C ASN A 48 -10.50 -21.04 30.34
N GLU A 49 -10.52 -20.11 31.28
CA GLU A 49 -9.67 -20.04 32.49
C GLU A 49 -9.85 -21.27 33.41
N SER A 50 -10.81 -22.14 33.14
CA SER A 50 -11.18 -23.29 33.95
C SER A 50 -10.30 -24.55 33.71
N ALA A 51 -9.37 -24.53 32.76
CA ALA A 51 -8.50 -25.69 32.52
C ALA A 51 -7.32 -25.67 33.52
N PRO A 52 -7.01 -26.82 34.19
CA PRO A 52 -5.87 -26.89 35.12
C PRO A 52 -4.56 -26.60 34.37
N ASN A 53 -3.69 -25.76 34.97
CA ASN A 53 -2.37 -25.39 34.45
C ASN A 53 -2.36 -24.44 33.22
N VAL A 54 -3.41 -23.65 32.94
CA VAL A 54 -3.45 -22.71 31.80
C VAL A 54 -2.31 -21.68 31.91
N ASP A 55 -2.03 -21.15 33.07
CA ASP A 55 -0.97 -20.15 33.28
C ASP A 55 0.43 -20.71 32.99
N GLU A 56 0.68 -21.94 33.44
CA GLU A 56 1.95 -22.63 33.21
C GLU A 56 2.14 -22.96 31.72
N LEU A 57 1.08 -23.43 31.08
CA LEU A 57 1.07 -23.72 29.63
C LEU A 57 1.28 -22.45 28.82
N PHE A 58 0.58 -21.35 29.16
CA PHE A 58 0.74 -20.08 28.50
C PHE A 58 2.16 -19.55 28.64
N GLY A 59 2.72 -19.55 29.84
CA GLY A 59 4.10 -19.13 30.11
C GLY A 59 5.13 -19.91 29.29
N TYR A 60 4.97 -21.23 29.23
CA TYR A 60 5.83 -22.10 28.41
C TYR A 60 5.71 -21.78 26.92
N GLN A 61 4.51 -21.68 26.39
CA GLN A 61 4.24 -21.36 24.98
C GLN A 61 4.79 -19.97 24.61
N ALA A 62 4.57 -18.96 25.46
CA ALA A 62 5.08 -17.61 25.22
C ALA A 62 6.61 -17.58 25.14
N ALA A 63 7.29 -18.27 26.08
CA ALA A 63 8.74 -18.36 26.09
C ALA A 63 9.29 -19.12 24.88
N ALA A 64 8.66 -20.23 24.48
CA ALA A 64 9.06 -21.01 23.30
C ALA A 64 8.85 -20.24 22.01
N THR A 65 7.68 -19.59 21.84
CA THR A 65 7.35 -18.77 20.66
C THR A 65 8.29 -17.56 20.56
N GLY A 66 8.55 -16.87 21.67
CA GLY A 66 9.49 -15.75 21.70
C GLY A 66 10.91 -16.15 21.28
N ARG A 67 11.42 -17.27 21.80
CA ARG A 67 12.72 -17.82 21.35
C ARG A 67 12.71 -18.14 19.86
N TYR A 68 11.67 -18.81 19.36
CA TYR A 68 11.55 -19.12 17.94
C TYR A 68 11.62 -17.84 17.07
N CYS A 69 10.89 -16.79 17.43
CA CYS A 69 10.92 -15.51 16.70
C CYS A 69 12.33 -14.90 16.69
N HIS A 70 13.03 -14.93 17.83
CA HIS A 70 14.39 -14.35 17.93
C HIS A 70 15.46 -15.16 17.19
N GLU A 71 15.33 -16.50 17.15
CA GLU A 71 16.34 -17.38 16.58
C GLU A 71 16.15 -17.65 15.08
N GLN A 72 14.90 -17.65 14.61
CA GLN A 72 14.57 -18.07 13.25
C GLN A 72 14.25 -16.93 12.29
N LEU A 73 13.91 -15.75 12.81
CA LEU A 73 13.60 -14.60 11.97
C LEU A 73 14.81 -13.67 11.84
N GLU A 74 15.00 -13.17 10.64
CA GLU A 74 15.95 -12.09 10.37
C GLU A 74 15.46 -10.79 11.02
N SER A 75 16.37 -9.98 11.56
CA SER A 75 16.05 -8.69 12.17
C SER A 75 15.36 -7.77 11.16
N GLY A 76 14.28 -7.15 11.57
CA GLY A 76 13.51 -6.22 10.75
C GLY A 76 12.03 -6.19 11.10
N PRO A 77 11.25 -5.35 10.40
CA PRO A 77 9.84 -5.11 10.73
C PRO A 77 8.98 -6.36 10.90
N PRO A 78 9.13 -7.45 10.11
CA PRO A 78 8.36 -8.67 10.32
C PRO A 78 8.61 -9.33 11.67
N ALA A 79 9.90 -9.47 12.04
CA ALA A 79 10.29 -10.06 13.32
C ALA A 79 9.87 -9.19 14.49
N ASP A 80 10.10 -7.88 14.40
CA ASP A 80 9.77 -6.90 15.45
C ASP A 80 8.27 -6.93 15.77
N ARG A 81 7.39 -7.00 14.76
CA ARG A 81 5.94 -7.09 14.94
C ARG A 81 5.49 -8.36 15.66
N LEU A 82 6.08 -9.50 15.34
CA LEU A 82 5.74 -10.76 16.00
C LEU A 82 6.27 -10.81 17.44
N ILE A 83 7.47 -10.30 17.69
CA ILE A 83 8.04 -10.18 19.03
C ILE A 83 7.21 -9.22 19.89
N GLU A 84 6.82 -8.06 19.37
CA GLU A 84 5.90 -7.11 20.02
C GLU A 84 4.60 -7.82 20.42
N LEU A 85 4.04 -8.64 19.52
CA LEU A 85 2.78 -9.35 19.77
C LEU A 85 2.91 -10.42 20.86
N VAL A 86 4.04 -11.16 20.90
CA VAL A 86 4.33 -12.09 22.03
C VAL A 86 4.42 -11.34 23.35
N GLY A 87 5.08 -10.19 23.35
CA GLY A 87 5.15 -9.31 24.52
C GLY A 87 3.77 -8.80 24.98
N ALA A 88 2.96 -8.34 24.02
CA ALA A 88 1.58 -7.88 24.27
C ALA A 88 0.69 -9.01 24.84
N ALA A 89 0.79 -10.22 24.27
CA ALA A 89 0.08 -11.40 24.77
C ALA A 89 0.47 -11.75 26.19
N SER A 90 1.78 -11.74 26.49
CA SER A 90 2.28 -12.01 27.84
C SER A 90 1.85 -10.94 28.85
N TYR A 91 1.74 -9.68 28.42
CA TYR A 91 1.23 -8.59 29.24
C TYR A 91 -0.27 -8.72 29.48
N ALA A 92 -1.06 -8.99 28.43
CA ALA A 92 -2.50 -9.20 28.49
C ALA A 92 -2.86 -10.38 29.43
N HIS A 93 -2.12 -11.48 29.32
CA HIS A 93 -2.30 -12.65 30.18
C HIS A 93 -2.11 -12.30 31.67
N ARG A 94 -0.99 -11.65 32.02
CA ARG A 94 -0.73 -11.21 33.41
C ARG A 94 -1.77 -10.23 33.96
N ARG A 95 -2.43 -9.48 33.08
CA ARG A 95 -3.48 -8.50 33.44
C ARG A 95 -4.88 -9.08 33.40
N HIS A 96 -5.05 -10.32 32.93
CA HIS A 96 -6.36 -10.94 32.67
C HIS A 96 -7.26 -10.06 31.77
N ASP A 97 -6.63 -9.35 30.83
CA ASP A 97 -7.29 -8.45 29.90
C ASP A 97 -6.82 -8.68 28.45
N PRO A 98 -7.53 -9.51 27.70
CA PRO A 98 -7.19 -9.79 26.29
C PRO A 98 -7.31 -8.56 25.38
N GLY A 99 -8.05 -7.50 25.77
CA GLY A 99 -8.14 -6.26 25.00
C GLY A 99 -6.78 -5.58 24.77
N LEU A 100 -5.83 -5.80 25.66
CA LEU A 100 -4.49 -5.18 25.59
C LEU A 100 -3.63 -5.66 24.40
N ILE A 101 -4.04 -6.72 23.69
CA ILE A 101 -3.34 -7.15 22.45
C ILE A 101 -3.69 -6.27 21.23
N ALA A 102 -4.77 -5.49 21.30
CA ALA A 102 -5.32 -4.78 20.15
C ALA A 102 -4.30 -3.89 19.41
N PRO A 103 -3.49 -3.06 20.05
CA PRO A 103 -2.52 -2.22 19.35
C PRO A 103 -1.53 -3.03 18.50
N ALA A 104 -0.96 -4.10 19.06
CA ALA A 104 0.00 -4.96 18.38
C ALA A 104 -0.66 -5.76 17.23
N MET A 105 -1.87 -6.31 17.46
CA MET A 105 -2.64 -7.01 16.41
C MET A 105 -3.00 -6.09 15.25
N LEU A 106 -3.48 -4.87 15.53
CA LEU A 106 -3.80 -3.88 14.51
C LEU A 106 -2.55 -3.40 13.77
N GLY A 107 -1.43 -3.26 14.47
CA GLY A 107 -0.13 -2.93 13.87
C GLY A 107 0.34 -4.01 12.89
N LEU A 108 0.26 -5.28 13.29
CA LEU A 108 0.58 -6.42 12.41
C LEU A 108 -0.36 -6.48 11.20
N SER A 109 -1.68 -6.30 11.41
CA SER A 109 -2.66 -6.32 10.33
C SER A 109 -2.40 -5.25 9.27
N ARG A 110 -2.10 -4.02 9.70
CA ARG A 110 -1.77 -2.93 8.77
C ARG A 110 -0.51 -3.24 7.97
N TRP A 111 0.53 -3.70 8.64
CA TRP A 111 1.77 -4.08 7.98
C TRP A 111 1.56 -5.20 6.94
N LEU A 112 0.76 -6.23 7.27
CA LEU A 112 0.41 -7.30 6.34
C LEU A 112 -0.33 -6.77 5.11
N ILE A 113 -1.32 -5.87 5.30
CA ILE A 113 -2.03 -5.23 4.19
C ILE A 113 -1.07 -4.43 3.31
N ASP A 114 -0.22 -3.60 3.92
CA ASP A 114 0.75 -2.76 3.21
C ASP A 114 1.80 -3.58 2.44
N SER A 115 2.07 -4.81 2.91
CA SER A 115 2.96 -5.79 2.27
C SER A 115 2.24 -6.72 1.27
N GLY A 116 0.95 -6.52 0.98
CA GLY A 116 0.17 -7.34 0.05
C GLY A 116 -0.32 -8.68 0.60
N HIS A 117 -0.17 -8.93 1.91
CA HIS A 117 -0.59 -10.16 2.60
C HIS A 117 -1.96 -10.00 3.26
N VAL A 118 -2.97 -9.73 2.43
CA VAL A 118 -4.30 -9.30 2.89
C VAL A 118 -5.09 -10.44 3.56
N GLU A 119 -4.97 -11.67 3.07
CA GLU A 119 -5.65 -12.82 3.66
C GLU A 119 -5.13 -13.12 5.07
N GLU A 120 -3.80 -13.02 5.26
CA GLU A 120 -3.17 -13.14 6.56
C GLU A 120 -3.60 -12.02 7.52
N ALA A 121 -3.74 -10.79 7.00
CA ALA A 121 -4.26 -9.66 7.80
C ALA A 121 -5.69 -9.91 8.28
N LEU A 122 -6.56 -10.47 7.43
CA LEU A 122 -7.94 -10.81 7.77
C LEU A 122 -7.99 -11.91 8.85
N ASP A 123 -7.10 -12.90 8.81
CA ASP A 123 -7.00 -13.93 9.84
C ASP A 123 -6.57 -13.33 11.19
N VAL A 124 -5.60 -12.40 11.19
CA VAL A 124 -5.19 -11.65 12.39
C VAL A 124 -6.35 -10.84 12.96
N LEU A 125 -7.11 -10.11 12.13
CA LEU A 125 -8.26 -9.32 12.56
C LEU A 125 -9.41 -10.19 13.08
N ALA A 126 -9.67 -11.33 12.44
CA ALA A 126 -10.64 -12.31 12.92
C ALA A 126 -10.22 -12.89 14.28
N THR A 127 -8.93 -13.13 14.47
CA THR A 127 -8.38 -13.60 15.75
C THR A 127 -8.53 -12.55 16.84
N LEU A 128 -8.22 -11.28 16.56
CA LEU A 128 -8.47 -10.17 17.49
C LEU A 128 -9.94 -10.12 17.93
N GLN A 129 -10.85 -10.20 16.97
CA GLN A 129 -12.30 -10.14 17.26
C GLN A 129 -12.75 -11.36 18.09
N ARG A 130 -12.24 -12.56 17.79
CA ARG A 130 -12.59 -13.79 18.50
C ARG A 130 -12.06 -13.80 19.95
N THR A 131 -10.80 -13.37 20.12
CA THR A 131 -10.10 -13.45 21.40
C THR A 131 -10.43 -12.29 22.33
N ALA A 132 -10.53 -11.08 21.80
CA ALA A 132 -10.63 -9.86 22.56
C ALA A 132 -11.88 -9.01 22.27
N GLY A 133 -12.72 -9.38 21.31
CA GLY A 133 -13.81 -8.52 20.81
C GLY A 133 -14.71 -7.93 21.90
N ALA A 134 -15.07 -8.72 22.90
CA ALA A 134 -15.89 -8.24 24.04
C ALA A 134 -15.15 -7.34 25.05
N ARG A 135 -13.83 -7.22 24.95
CA ARG A 135 -12.94 -6.46 25.83
C ARG A 135 -12.22 -5.31 25.12
N LEU A 136 -12.50 -5.11 23.82
CA LEU A 136 -11.93 -3.98 23.09
C LEU A 136 -12.51 -2.66 23.62
N ASP A 137 -11.64 -1.68 23.80
CA ASP A 137 -12.12 -0.32 23.97
C ASP A 137 -12.76 0.20 22.66
N PRO A 138 -13.64 1.20 22.72
CA PRO A 138 -14.35 1.68 21.55
C PRO A 138 -13.45 2.12 20.41
N LYS A 139 -12.31 2.72 20.70
CA LYS A 139 -11.35 3.19 19.70
C LYS A 139 -10.69 2.02 18.98
N ALA A 140 -10.31 0.98 19.72
CA ALA A 140 -9.74 -0.25 19.13
C ALA A 140 -10.78 -0.98 18.27
N GLU A 141 -12.06 -1.05 18.71
CA GLU A 141 -13.14 -1.67 17.96
C GLU A 141 -13.43 -0.92 16.64
N ILE A 142 -13.53 0.40 16.68
CA ILE A 142 -13.68 1.25 15.49
C ILE A 142 -12.50 1.03 14.54
N THR A 143 -11.27 1.08 15.07
CA THR A 143 -10.06 0.89 14.27
C THR A 143 -10.01 -0.50 13.62
N ALA A 144 -10.38 -1.55 14.36
CA ALA A 144 -10.45 -2.91 13.82
C ALA A 144 -11.46 -3.00 12.66
N ALA A 145 -12.62 -2.37 12.78
CA ALA A 145 -13.61 -2.33 11.71
C ALA A 145 -13.12 -1.56 10.47
N LEU A 146 -12.44 -0.42 10.65
CA LEU A 146 -11.83 0.35 9.54
C LEU A 146 -10.75 -0.45 8.82
N VAL A 147 -9.86 -1.12 9.55
CA VAL A 147 -8.77 -1.93 8.98
C VAL A 147 -9.34 -3.16 8.27
N THR A 148 -10.39 -3.79 8.84
CA THR A 148 -11.11 -4.91 8.18
C THR A 148 -11.72 -4.47 6.85
N GLY A 149 -12.41 -3.31 6.83
CA GLY A 149 -12.97 -2.76 5.60
C GLY A 149 -11.91 -2.48 4.53
N ARG A 150 -10.75 -1.96 4.94
CA ARG A 150 -9.62 -1.77 4.04
C ARG A 150 -9.13 -3.12 3.47
N ALA A 151 -8.89 -4.12 4.31
CA ALA A 151 -8.43 -5.43 3.88
C ALA A 151 -9.39 -6.09 2.90
N GLN A 152 -10.69 -6.10 3.20
CA GLN A 152 -11.72 -6.65 2.33
C GLN A 152 -11.81 -5.94 0.97
N ARG A 153 -11.64 -4.61 0.96
CA ARG A 153 -11.60 -3.83 -0.28
C ARG A 153 -10.40 -4.18 -1.16
N GLU A 154 -9.22 -4.40 -0.57
CA GLU A 154 -8.00 -4.77 -1.32
C GLU A 154 -8.16 -6.10 -2.07
N ILE A 155 -8.95 -7.03 -1.56
CA ILE A 155 -9.28 -8.30 -2.25
C ILE A 155 -10.63 -8.26 -2.98
N ALA A 156 -11.13 -7.06 -3.29
CA ALA A 156 -12.37 -6.82 -4.01
C ALA A 156 -13.66 -7.41 -3.36
N GLN A 157 -13.63 -7.71 -2.07
CA GLN A 157 -14.82 -8.09 -1.29
C GLN A 157 -15.61 -6.84 -0.90
N PHE A 158 -16.17 -6.15 -1.89
CA PHE A 158 -16.74 -4.81 -1.73
C PHE A 158 -17.98 -4.76 -0.81
N ASP A 159 -18.82 -5.79 -0.80
CA ASP A 159 -19.97 -5.83 0.10
C ASP A 159 -19.55 -5.97 1.56
N ALA A 160 -18.63 -6.88 1.84
CA ALA A 160 -18.07 -7.05 3.17
C ALA A 160 -17.31 -5.80 3.65
N ALA A 161 -16.58 -5.13 2.75
CA ALA A 161 -15.91 -3.88 3.04
C ALA A 161 -16.90 -2.76 3.41
N ASP A 162 -18.00 -2.61 2.65
CA ASP A 162 -19.04 -1.61 2.95
C ASP A 162 -19.71 -1.89 4.31
N ASP A 163 -19.98 -3.16 4.63
CA ASP A 163 -20.50 -3.57 5.93
C ASP A 163 -19.55 -3.24 7.08
N ALA A 164 -18.24 -3.50 6.90
CA ALA A 164 -17.22 -3.19 7.90
C ALA A 164 -17.09 -1.67 8.13
N TYR A 165 -17.07 -0.87 7.06
CA TYR A 165 -17.07 0.60 7.19
C TYR A 165 -18.38 1.12 7.78
N GLY A 166 -19.54 0.52 7.44
CA GLY A 166 -20.82 0.85 8.05
C GLY A 166 -20.83 0.54 9.55
N ARG A 167 -20.22 -0.57 9.98
CA ARG A 167 -20.04 -0.88 11.42
C ARG A 167 -19.13 0.14 12.09
N ALA A 168 -18.01 0.48 11.49
CA ALA A 168 -17.10 1.49 12.03
C ALA A 168 -17.78 2.85 12.22
N ALA A 169 -18.57 3.30 11.24
CA ALA A 169 -19.32 4.55 11.30
C ALA A 169 -20.31 4.55 12.49
N ARG A 170 -21.12 3.49 12.63
CA ARG A 170 -22.10 3.38 13.75
C ARG A 170 -21.41 3.40 15.13
N LEU A 171 -20.29 2.66 15.27
CA LEU A 171 -19.50 2.67 16.50
C LEU A 171 -18.93 4.05 16.79
N ALA A 172 -18.40 4.73 15.79
CA ALA A 172 -17.84 6.07 15.90
C ALA A 172 -18.91 7.11 16.28
N GLU A 173 -20.10 7.06 15.67
CA GLU A 173 -21.24 7.93 16.00
C GLU A 173 -21.66 7.77 17.48
N VAL A 174 -21.82 6.53 17.96
CA VAL A 174 -22.19 6.25 19.35
C VAL A 174 -21.16 6.76 20.35
N ASN A 175 -19.87 6.75 19.96
CA ASN A 175 -18.78 7.19 20.83
C ASN A 175 -18.37 8.66 20.62
N GLY A 176 -19.05 9.41 19.73
CA GLY A 176 -18.74 10.80 19.44
C GLY A 176 -17.41 11.03 18.70
N ASP A 177 -16.88 9.99 18.04
CA ASP A 177 -15.65 10.06 17.26
C ASP A 177 -15.96 10.51 15.81
N GLY A 178 -16.10 11.83 15.63
CA GLY A 178 -16.42 12.43 14.35
C GLY A 178 -15.37 12.18 13.26
N GLU A 179 -14.11 12.05 13.62
CA GLU A 179 -13.05 11.75 12.66
C GLU A 179 -13.19 10.34 12.08
N SER A 180 -13.42 9.35 12.93
CA SER A 180 -13.63 7.97 12.48
C SER A 180 -14.92 7.80 11.67
N VAL A 181 -15.96 8.63 11.89
CA VAL A 181 -17.12 8.69 11.00
C VAL A 181 -16.69 9.09 9.59
N LEU A 182 -15.89 10.15 9.44
CA LEU A 182 -15.40 10.61 8.14
C LEU A 182 -14.44 9.61 7.49
N LEU A 183 -13.57 8.95 8.26
CA LEU A 183 -12.71 7.89 7.74
C LEU A 183 -13.52 6.70 7.21
N SER A 184 -14.63 6.36 7.89
CA SER A 184 -15.55 5.32 7.42
C SER A 184 -16.22 5.70 6.10
N GLN A 185 -16.65 6.97 5.98
CA GLN A 185 -17.25 7.50 4.74
C GLN A 185 -16.22 7.51 3.60
N LEU A 186 -14.96 7.88 3.88
CA LEU A 186 -13.87 7.81 2.91
C LEU A 186 -13.59 6.37 2.46
N GLY A 187 -13.62 5.42 3.40
CA GLY A 187 -13.53 3.99 3.09
C GLY A 187 -14.63 3.52 2.13
N ARG A 188 -15.87 3.93 2.37
CA ARG A 188 -17.01 3.67 1.48
C ARG A 188 -16.88 4.35 0.11
N ALA A 189 -16.34 5.57 0.05
CA ALA A 189 -16.00 6.23 -1.20
C ALA A 189 -15.02 5.39 -2.03
N ASN A 190 -14.01 4.80 -1.38
CA ASN A 190 -13.07 3.90 -2.03
C ASN A 190 -13.72 2.58 -2.49
N VAL A 191 -14.77 2.09 -1.81
CA VAL A 191 -15.58 0.95 -2.28
C VAL A 191 -16.33 1.32 -3.56
N PHE A 192 -16.95 2.50 -3.65
CA PHE A 192 -17.57 2.98 -4.89
C PHE A 192 -16.56 3.07 -6.03
N TRP A 193 -15.35 3.55 -5.74
CA TRP A 193 -14.26 3.58 -6.69
C TRP A 193 -13.92 2.17 -7.21
N GLY A 194 -13.69 1.22 -6.31
CA GLY A 194 -13.39 -0.16 -6.67
C GLY A 194 -14.48 -0.84 -7.51
N ARG A 195 -15.75 -0.46 -7.31
CA ARG A 195 -16.90 -0.91 -8.11
C ARG A 195 -17.05 -0.18 -9.46
N GLY A 196 -16.17 0.79 -9.75
CA GLY A 196 -16.25 1.60 -10.97
C GLY A 196 -17.30 2.72 -10.92
N ASN A 197 -17.96 2.96 -9.78
CA ASN A 197 -18.91 4.05 -9.61
C ASN A 197 -18.18 5.36 -9.25
N LEU A 198 -17.46 5.90 -10.24
CA LEU A 198 -16.53 7.02 -10.05
C LEU A 198 -17.24 8.31 -9.63
N ALA A 199 -18.47 8.55 -10.12
CA ALA A 199 -19.22 9.75 -9.78
C ALA A 199 -19.61 9.80 -8.30
N GLU A 200 -20.11 8.67 -7.77
CA GLU A 200 -20.42 8.57 -6.35
C GLU A 200 -19.17 8.63 -5.48
N ALA A 201 -18.11 7.94 -5.87
CA ALA A 201 -16.82 7.99 -5.17
C ALA A 201 -16.33 9.44 -5.03
N GLU A 202 -16.32 10.19 -6.12
CA GLU A 202 -15.90 11.60 -6.12
C GLU A 202 -16.82 12.47 -5.25
N ARG A 203 -18.13 12.30 -5.36
CA ARG A 203 -19.11 13.04 -4.57
C ARG A 203 -18.89 12.86 -3.07
N TYR A 204 -18.79 11.57 -2.63
CA TYR A 204 -18.54 11.23 -1.23
C TYR A 204 -17.19 11.78 -0.75
N THR A 205 -16.13 11.62 -1.53
CA THR A 205 -14.81 12.10 -1.14
C THR A 205 -14.78 13.61 -0.98
N ARG A 206 -15.41 14.37 -1.89
CA ARG A 206 -15.53 15.84 -1.78
C ARG A 206 -16.30 16.27 -0.53
N GLU A 207 -17.32 15.52 -0.13
CA GLU A 207 -18.09 15.80 1.07
C GLU A 207 -17.24 15.55 2.33
N VAL A 208 -16.50 14.42 2.37
CA VAL A 208 -15.54 14.13 3.46
C VAL A 208 -14.49 15.21 3.59
N VAL A 209 -13.88 15.65 2.48
CA VAL A 209 -12.88 16.73 2.49
C VAL A 209 -13.45 18.01 3.08
N ARG A 210 -14.66 18.42 2.66
CA ARG A 210 -15.31 19.63 3.19
C ARG A 210 -15.57 19.52 4.69
N SER A 211 -16.10 18.37 5.13
CA SER A 211 -16.43 18.13 6.54
C SER A 211 -15.17 18.03 7.41
N ALA A 212 -14.13 17.34 6.94
CA ALA A 212 -12.85 17.21 7.63
C ALA A 212 -12.18 18.59 7.80
N ARG A 213 -12.16 19.39 6.74
CA ARG A 213 -11.65 20.77 6.78
C ARG A 213 -12.41 21.64 7.78
N ALA A 214 -13.73 21.57 7.78
CA ALA A 214 -14.57 22.36 8.68
C ALA A 214 -14.38 21.95 10.16
N ALA A 215 -14.11 20.66 10.41
CA ALA A 215 -13.87 20.12 11.75
C ALA A 215 -12.39 20.19 12.21
N GLY A 216 -11.47 20.56 11.32
CA GLY A 216 -10.04 20.64 11.62
C GLY A 216 -9.34 19.26 11.67
N PHE A 217 -9.92 18.22 11.05
CA PHE A 217 -9.32 16.89 10.96
C PHE A 217 -8.32 16.84 9.79
N GLN A 218 -7.15 17.37 10.04
CA GLN A 218 -6.11 17.61 9.04
C GLN A 218 -5.71 16.34 8.28
N GLU A 219 -5.48 15.23 9.00
CA GLU A 219 -5.08 13.95 8.40
C GLU A 219 -6.18 13.35 7.52
N THR A 220 -7.43 13.47 7.94
CA THR A 220 -8.59 12.99 7.16
C THR A 220 -8.83 13.87 5.93
N GLU A 221 -8.63 15.19 6.03
CA GLU A 221 -8.62 16.10 4.88
C GLU A 221 -7.53 15.68 3.89
N ALA A 222 -6.30 15.43 4.37
CA ALA A 222 -5.18 15.00 3.54
C ALA A 222 -5.49 13.72 2.76
N ARG A 223 -6.05 12.73 3.42
CA ARG A 223 -6.44 11.44 2.78
C ARG A 223 -7.51 11.63 1.71
N GLY A 224 -8.48 12.49 1.97
CA GLY A 224 -9.51 12.83 0.99
C GLY A 224 -8.95 13.58 -0.21
N GLU A 225 -8.10 14.58 0.01
CA GLU A 225 -7.44 15.35 -1.05
C GLU A 225 -6.53 14.43 -1.90
N HIS A 226 -5.77 13.54 -1.27
CA HIS A 226 -4.94 12.55 -1.98
C HIS A 226 -5.80 11.64 -2.86
N GLY A 227 -6.87 11.07 -2.30
CA GLY A 227 -7.81 10.23 -3.05
C GLY A 227 -8.43 10.95 -4.24
N LEU A 228 -8.83 12.22 -4.09
CA LEU A 228 -9.34 13.04 -5.20
C LEU A 228 -8.28 13.23 -6.28
N GLY A 229 -7.05 13.56 -5.89
CA GLY A 229 -5.97 13.77 -6.84
C GLY A 229 -5.68 12.52 -7.67
N VAL A 230 -5.56 11.36 -7.01
CA VAL A 230 -5.35 10.07 -7.69
C VAL A 230 -6.52 9.75 -8.62
N ALA A 231 -7.76 9.93 -8.15
CA ALA A 231 -8.96 9.67 -8.92
C ALA A 231 -9.06 10.54 -10.18
N LEU A 232 -8.81 11.83 -10.05
CA LEU A 232 -8.81 12.79 -11.17
C LEU A 232 -7.70 12.43 -12.18
N GLY A 233 -6.49 12.11 -11.68
CA GLY A 233 -5.37 11.67 -12.51
C GLY A 233 -5.68 10.43 -13.33
N ALA A 234 -6.31 9.41 -12.71
CA ALA A 234 -6.72 8.18 -13.38
C ALA A 234 -7.78 8.41 -14.48
N ARG A 235 -8.63 9.44 -14.31
CA ARG A 235 -9.63 9.85 -15.32
C ARG A 235 -9.07 10.76 -16.43
N GLY A 236 -7.77 11.03 -16.44
CA GLY A 236 -7.13 11.93 -17.39
C GLY A 236 -7.28 13.43 -17.04
N GLN A 237 -7.96 13.78 -15.95
CA GLN A 237 -8.13 15.18 -15.48
C GLN A 237 -6.91 15.62 -14.66
N VAL A 238 -5.72 15.51 -15.29
CA VAL A 238 -4.43 15.67 -14.58
C VAL A 238 -4.23 17.10 -14.08
N HIS A 239 -4.70 18.10 -14.81
CA HIS A 239 -4.64 19.50 -14.37
C HIS A 239 -5.38 19.73 -13.05
N ASP A 240 -6.54 19.08 -12.89
CA ASP A 240 -7.34 19.18 -11.67
C ASP A 240 -6.76 18.34 -10.53
N ALA A 241 -6.02 17.28 -10.85
CA ALA A 241 -5.38 16.42 -9.86
C ALA A 241 -4.25 17.14 -9.08
N VAL A 242 -3.44 17.96 -9.76
CA VAL A 242 -2.24 18.60 -9.21
C VAL A 242 -2.51 19.39 -7.91
N PRO A 243 -3.48 20.31 -7.83
CA PRO A 243 -3.74 21.06 -6.60
C PRO A 243 -4.20 20.17 -5.43
N HIS A 244 -4.93 19.09 -5.70
CA HIS A 244 -5.36 18.14 -4.68
C HIS A 244 -4.17 17.34 -4.12
N LEU A 245 -3.28 16.84 -4.98
CA LEU A 245 -2.07 16.11 -4.58
C LEU A 245 -1.11 17.01 -3.80
N TRP A 246 -0.94 18.26 -4.23
CA TRP A 246 -0.16 19.27 -3.49
C TRP A 246 -0.74 19.52 -2.11
N ARG A 247 -2.06 19.75 -2.02
CA ARG A 247 -2.73 19.99 -0.75
C ARG A 247 -2.61 18.80 0.20
N ALA A 248 -2.70 17.59 -0.31
CA ALA A 248 -2.47 16.37 0.48
C ALA A 248 -1.05 16.33 1.04
N PHE A 249 -0.04 16.61 0.21
CA PHE A 249 1.37 16.70 0.64
C PHE A 249 1.58 17.70 1.77
N GLU A 250 0.97 18.90 1.68
CA GLU A 250 1.07 19.93 2.70
C GLU A 250 0.40 19.55 4.03
N LEU A 251 -0.68 18.78 3.97
CA LEU A 251 -1.49 18.43 5.13
C LEU A 251 -1.02 17.19 5.87
N TYR A 252 -0.40 16.21 5.18
CA TYR A 252 0.05 15.00 5.83
C TYR A 252 1.09 15.26 6.91
N THR A 253 0.85 14.73 8.10
CA THR A 253 1.81 14.71 9.22
C THR A 253 2.67 13.46 9.22
N ASP A 254 2.15 12.36 8.66
CA ASP A 254 2.90 11.12 8.45
C ASP A 254 3.85 11.28 7.26
N THR A 255 5.15 11.06 7.50
CA THR A 255 6.20 11.24 6.50
C THR A 255 6.00 10.30 5.29
N GLY A 256 5.63 9.04 5.51
CA GLY A 256 5.44 8.06 4.45
C GLY A 256 4.27 8.43 3.52
N LEU A 257 3.14 8.88 4.10
CA LEU A 257 1.98 9.33 3.33
C LEU A 257 2.26 10.64 2.59
N SER A 258 3.00 11.57 3.21
CA SER A 258 3.45 12.81 2.59
C SER A 258 4.34 12.55 1.37
N ILE A 259 5.33 11.64 1.50
CA ILE A 259 6.21 11.23 0.42
C ILE A 259 5.43 10.56 -0.72
N ARG A 260 4.43 9.72 -0.39
CA ARG A 260 3.55 9.11 -1.40
C ARG A 260 2.76 10.16 -2.18
N ALA A 261 2.17 11.14 -1.50
CA ALA A 261 1.44 12.23 -2.17
C ALA A 261 2.38 13.06 -3.07
N LEU A 262 3.62 13.30 -2.63
CA LEU A 262 4.63 13.99 -3.43
C LEU A 262 5.07 13.19 -4.66
N HIS A 263 5.18 11.86 -4.54
CA HIS A 263 5.43 10.97 -5.68
C HIS A 263 4.31 11.07 -6.71
N ASP A 264 3.05 10.96 -6.28
CA ASP A 264 1.89 11.03 -7.16
C ASP A 264 1.74 12.42 -7.81
N LEU A 265 2.10 13.47 -7.09
CA LEU A 265 2.23 14.82 -7.64
C LEU A 265 3.30 14.89 -8.74
N GLY A 266 4.49 14.33 -8.48
CA GLY A 266 5.56 14.23 -9.47
C GLY A 266 5.10 13.51 -10.75
N TYR A 267 4.38 12.41 -10.59
CA TYR A 267 3.81 11.66 -11.70
C TYR A 267 2.78 12.49 -12.49
N ALA A 268 1.88 13.20 -11.81
CA ALA A 268 0.92 14.09 -12.46
C ALA A 268 1.61 15.23 -13.24
N LEU A 269 2.64 15.85 -12.66
CA LEU A 269 3.44 16.90 -13.32
C LEU A 269 4.19 16.38 -14.55
N ALA A 270 4.75 15.16 -14.46
CA ALA A 270 5.43 14.52 -15.61
C ALA A 270 4.46 14.28 -16.77
N ARG A 271 3.24 13.82 -16.48
CA ARG A 271 2.18 13.65 -17.49
C ARG A 271 1.76 14.97 -18.17
N LEU A 272 1.83 16.10 -17.46
CA LEU A 272 1.57 17.43 -18.00
C LEU A 272 2.79 18.04 -18.71
N GLY A 273 3.92 17.32 -18.83
CA GLY A 273 5.13 17.84 -19.43
C GLY A 273 5.89 18.87 -18.55
N VAL A 274 5.48 19.07 -17.29
CA VAL A 274 6.15 19.98 -16.34
C VAL A 274 7.33 19.24 -15.69
N ILE A 275 8.26 18.81 -16.54
CA ILE A 275 9.31 17.81 -16.22
C ILE A 275 10.26 18.28 -15.11
N GLU A 276 10.65 19.58 -15.09
CA GLU A 276 11.57 20.10 -14.08
C GLU A 276 11.01 20.01 -12.66
N SER A 277 9.71 20.32 -12.51
CA SER A 277 9.01 20.18 -11.24
C SER A 277 8.79 18.71 -10.84
N ALA A 278 8.48 17.85 -11.81
CA ALA A 278 8.38 16.41 -11.59
C ALA A 278 9.71 15.83 -11.08
N GLU A 279 10.82 16.15 -11.75
CA GLU A 279 12.17 15.72 -11.29
C GLU A 279 12.48 16.21 -9.87
N ARG A 280 12.06 17.42 -9.53
CA ARG A 280 12.26 17.94 -8.17
C ARG A 280 11.49 17.15 -7.14
N ALA A 281 10.21 16.88 -7.40
CA ALA A 281 9.39 16.04 -6.54
C ALA A 281 10.02 14.65 -6.33
N PHE A 282 10.41 13.98 -7.39
CA PHE A 282 11.01 12.65 -7.31
C PHE A 282 12.38 12.65 -6.60
N LYS A 283 13.21 13.69 -6.75
CA LYS A 283 14.47 13.82 -6.01
C LYS A 283 14.23 13.91 -4.50
N ILE A 284 13.24 14.71 -4.08
CA ILE A 284 12.83 14.80 -2.67
C ILE A 284 12.33 13.43 -2.16
N VAL A 285 11.55 12.72 -2.98
CA VAL A 285 11.08 11.36 -2.64
C VAL A 285 12.27 10.42 -2.43
N VAL A 286 13.25 10.40 -3.35
CA VAL A 286 14.44 9.54 -3.22
C VAL A 286 15.23 9.84 -1.95
N GLU A 287 15.36 11.13 -1.57
CA GLU A 287 16.15 11.54 -0.40
C GLU A 287 15.45 11.28 0.93
N ARG A 288 14.11 11.37 0.94
CA ARG A 288 13.32 11.28 2.18
C ARG A 288 12.62 9.94 2.40
N SER A 289 12.65 9.04 1.41
CA SER A 289 12.02 7.72 1.54
C SER A 289 12.87 6.77 2.35
N ASP A 290 12.32 6.24 3.41
CA ASP A 290 12.96 5.20 4.24
C ASP A 290 12.80 3.78 3.63
N SER A 291 12.06 3.64 2.53
CA SER A 291 11.79 2.35 1.89
C SER A 291 12.28 2.33 0.44
N MET A 292 12.77 1.16 0.01
CA MET A 292 13.10 0.92 -1.41
C MET A 292 11.87 0.98 -2.32
N ASP A 293 10.69 0.70 -1.81
CA ASP A 293 9.47 0.78 -2.61
C ASP A 293 9.23 2.21 -3.10
N GLY A 294 9.25 3.20 -2.21
CA GLY A 294 9.10 4.61 -2.59
C GLY A 294 10.29 5.16 -3.39
N ALA A 295 11.52 4.91 -2.91
CA ALA A 295 12.73 5.39 -3.58
C ALA A 295 12.93 4.76 -4.96
N GLY A 296 12.65 3.45 -5.11
CA GLY A 296 12.76 2.72 -6.38
C GLY A 296 11.85 3.30 -7.45
N ASN A 297 10.58 3.49 -7.13
CA ASN A 297 9.62 4.11 -8.06
C ASN A 297 10.08 5.51 -8.49
N ALA A 298 10.53 6.34 -7.55
CA ALA A 298 11.01 7.69 -7.87
C ALA A 298 12.29 7.70 -8.73
N MET A 299 13.22 6.78 -8.52
CA MET A 299 14.41 6.64 -9.37
C MET A 299 14.05 6.22 -10.80
N ILE A 300 13.08 5.33 -10.97
CA ILE A 300 12.55 4.92 -12.28
C ILE A 300 11.93 6.13 -12.99
N GLU A 301 11.15 6.94 -12.28
CA GLU A 301 10.56 8.17 -12.82
C GLU A 301 11.62 9.22 -13.19
N LEU A 302 12.69 9.36 -12.40
CA LEU A 302 13.80 10.26 -12.72
C LEU A 302 14.54 9.82 -13.99
N MET A 303 14.72 8.52 -14.20
CA MET A 303 15.24 7.98 -15.47
C MET A 303 14.33 8.34 -16.64
N TYR A 304 13.01 8.18 -16.45
CA TYR A 304 12.03 8.54 -17.47
C TYR A 304 12.05 10.03 -17.80
N CYS A 305 12.05 10.92 -16.81
CA CYS A 305 12.15 12.37 -16.98
C CYS A 305 13.44 12.78 -17.72
N ALA A 306 14.58 12.19 -17.39
CA ALA A 306 15.84 12.44 -18.09
C ALA A 306 15.75 12.06 -19.57
N SER A 307 15.08 10.95 -19.90
CA SER A 307 14.86 10.55 -21.29
C SER A 307 13.99 11.54 -22.06
N PHE A 308 12.96 12.06 -21.41
CA PHE A 308 12.06 13.07 -21.97
C PHE A 308 12.80 14.36 -22.34
N ARG A 309 13.69 14.82 -21.47
CA ARG A 309 14.56 15.99 -21.70
C ARG A 309 15.71 15.71 -22.68
N ARG A 310 15.87 14.50 -23.20
CA ARG A 310 17.05 14.08 -23.97
C ARG A 310 18.37 14.20 -23.20
N ASP A 311 18.31 14.22 -21.85
CA ASP A 311 19.48 14.19 -20.99
C ASP A 311 20.03 12.77 -20.87
N ARG A 312 20.96 12.44 -21.77
CA ARG A 312 21.57 11.10 -21.81
C ARG A 312 22.40 10.79 -20.58
N VAL A 313 23.07 11.78 -20.01
CA VAL A 313 23.92 11.59 -18.83
C VAL A 313 23.08 11.27 -17.60
N GLY A 314 22.02 12.03 -17.37
CA GLY A 314 21.06 11.79 -16.32
C GLY A 314 20.35 10.44 -16.47
N PHE A 315 19.96 10.09 -17.69
CA PHE A 315 19.33 8.81 -18.00
C PHE A 315 20.23 7.61 -17.64
N GLU A 316 21.49 7.61 -18.10
CA GLU A 316 22.44 6.51 -17.80
C GLU A 316 22.80 6.44 -16.32
N ARG A 317 22.87 7.59 -15.63
CA ARG A 317 23.06 7.62 -14.17
C ARG A 317 21.91 6.93 -13.45
N TRP A 318 20.66 7.33 -13.70
CA TRP A 318 19.51 6.74 -13.02
C TRP A 318 19.29 5.28 -13.41
N ARG A 319 19.59 4.93 -14.66
CA ARG A 319 19.60 3.53 -15.09
C ARG A 319 20.58 2.69 -14.26
N GLY A 320 21.78 3.20 -14.01
CA GLY A 320 22.78 2.54 -13.18
C GLY A 320 22.34 2.40 -11.72
N GLU A 321 21.74 3.46 -11.14
CA GLU A 321 21.22 3.44 -9.78
C GLU A 321 20.07 2.39 -9.63
N CYS A 322 19.13 2.37 -10.54
CA CYS A 322 18.05 1.35 -10.54
C CYS A 322 18.63 -0.06 -10.70
N GLY A 323 19.55 -0.25 -11.65
CA GLY A 323 20.17 -1.55 -11.91
C GLY A 323 20.93 -2.12 -10.71
N SER A 324 21.58 -1.25 -9.92
CA SER A 324 22.30 -1.66 -8.70
C SER A 324 21.40 -2.12 -7.55
N LYS A 325 20.11 -1.84 -7.63
CA LYS A 325 19.11 -2.13 -6.57
C LYS A 325 17.98 -3.04 -7.05
N MET A 326 18.13 -3.63 -8.22
CA MET A 326 17.07 -4.41 -8.87
C MET A 326 16.65 -5.64 -8.07
N ASP A 327 17.57 -6.26 -7.34
CA ASP A 327 17.34 -7.37 -6.43
C ASP A 327 16.42 -7.04 -5.23
N GLN A 328 16.27 -5.74 -4.94
CA GLN A 328 15.42 -5.24 -3.86
C GLN A 328 14.05 -4.74 -4.39
N MET A 329 13.86 -4.75 -5.71
CA MET A 329 12.64 -4.25 -6.35
C MET A 329 11.56 -5.32 -6.44
N ALA A 330 10.32 -4.91 -6.23
CA ALA A 330 9.16 -5.76 -6.46
C ALA A 330 8.93 -6.00 -7.97
N PRO A 331 8.25 -7.08 -8.37
CA PRO A 331 8.02 -7.41 -9.80
C PRO A 331 7.38 -6.30 -10.63
N ASN A 332 6.44 -5.54 -10.05
CA ASN A 332 5.82 -4.39 -10.71
C ASN A 332 6.83 -3.25 -10.97
N GLN A 333 7.77 -3.02 -10.05
CA GLN A 333 8.85 -2.05 -10.23
C GLN A 333 9.84 -2.50 -11.30
N ILE A 334 10.18 -3.78 -11.34
CA ILE A 334 11.04 -4.36 -12.38
C ILE A 334 10.38 -4.21 -13.76
N ALA A 335 9.08 -4.50 -13.85
CA ALA A 335 8.32 -4.32 -15.09
C ALA A 335 8.33 -2.84 -15.53
N ASP A 336 8.07 -1.90 -14.60
CA ASP A 336 8.06 -0.46 -14.88
C ASP A 336 9.45 0.07 -15.25
N TYR A 337 10.50 -0.42 -14.60
CA TYR A 337 11.88 -0.08 -14.94
C TYR A 337 12.21 -0.45 -16.39
N HIS A 338 11.95 -1.69 -16.80
CA HIS A 338 12.22 -2.14 -18.18
C HIS A 338 11.32 -1.43 -19.19
N LEU A 339 10.07 -1.13 -18.84
CA LEU A 339 9.16 -0.35 -19.67
C LEU A 339 9.74 1.05 -19.93
N LYS A 340 10.09 1.79 -18.89
CA LYS A 340 10.62 3.16 -19.00
C LYS A 340 12.03 3.22 -19.56
N LEU A 341 12.84 2.19 -19.31
CA LEU A 341 14.14 2.02 -19.96
C LEU A 341 13.96 1.83 -21.48
N GLY A 342 13.03 0.99 -21.90
CA GLY A 342 12.69 0.78 -23.30
C GLY A 342 12.23 2.06 -24.00
N ILE A 343 11.29 2.79 -23.37
CA ILE A 343 10.82 4.10 -23.89
C ILE A 343 12.00 5.08 -23.99
N GLY A 344 12.84 5.17 -22.97
CA GLY A 344 14.00 6.06 -22.98
C GLY A 344 14.99 5.73 -24.09
N LEU A 345 15.31 4.46 -24.30
CA LEU A 345 16.19 4.01 -25.40
C LEU A 345 15.58 4.33 -26.77
N GLY A 346 14.27 4.17 -26.94
CA GLY A 346 13.57 4.56 -28.17
C GLY A 346 13.68 6.06 -28.43
N ARG A 347 13.47 6.90 -27.42
CA ARG A 347 13.67 8.36 -27.50
C ARG A 347 15.09 8.75 -27.91
N PHE A 348 16.09 7.94 -27.56
CA PHE A 348 17.48 8.12 -28.00
C PHE A 348 17.78 7.44 -29.34
N GLY A 349 16.79 6.96 -30.08
CA GLY A 349 16.91 6.33 -31.39
C GLY A 349 17.51 4.93 -31.37
N ARG A 350 17.53 4.25 -30.21
CA ARG A 350 18.06 2.88 -30.05
C ARG A 350 16.97 1.84 -30.12
N LEU A 351 16.25 1.79 -31.24
CA LEU A 351 15.00 1.04 -31.38
C LEU A 351 15.13 -0.46 -31.09
N ASP A 352 16.18 -1.12 -31.56
CA ASP A 352 16.38 -2.56 -31.29
C ASP A 352 16.53 -2.85 -29.79
N ARG A 353 17.27 -1.99 -29.08
CA ARG A 353 17.44 -2.11 -27.62
C ARG A 353 16.15 -1.77 -26.89
N ALA A 354 15.41 -0.77 -27.36
CA ALA A 354 14.12 -0.41 -26.84
C ALA A 354 13.15 -1.61 -26.90
N ALA A 355 13.06 -2.25 -28.06
CA ALA A 355 12.23 -3.44 -28.24
C ALA A 355 12.65 -4.59 -27.29
N ALA A 356 13.95 -4.82 -27.11
CA ALA A 356 14.45 -5.85 -26.21
C ALA A 356 14.03 -5.60 -24.74
N GLU A 357 14.18 -4.36 -24.25
CA GLU A 357 13.78 -4.00 -22.89
C GLU A 357 12.26 -4.09 -22.70
N LEU A 358 11.47 -3.65 -23.67
CA LEU A 358 10.02 -3.79 -23.63
C LEU A 358 9.57 -5.26 -23.60
N GLN A 359 10.27 -6.17 -24.30
CA GLN A 359 10.00 -7.60 -24.23
C GLN A 359 10.31 -8.19 -22.84
N ILE A 360 11.40 -7.74 -22.19
CA ILE A 360 11.70 -8.13 -20.80
C ILE A 360 10.59 -7.65 -19.87
N SER A 361 10.18 -6.39 -19.98
CA SER A 361 9.06 -5.84 -19.23
C SER A 361 7.78 -6.67 -19.40
N LEU A 362 7.44 -7.03 -20.65
CA LEU A 362 6.26 -7.84 -20.95
C LEU A 362 6.35 -9.25 -20.34
N GLN A 363 7.54 -9.86 -20.38
CA GLN A 363 7.76 -11.16 -19.76
C GLN A 363 7.55 -11.10 -18.24
N VAL A 364 8.10 -10.09 -17.57
CA VAL A 364 7.90 -9.89 -16.12
C VAL A 364 6.42 -9.65 -15.82
N ALA A 365 5.75 -8.79 -16.59
CA ALA A 365 4.33 -8.50 -16.40
C ALA A 365 3.48 -9.78 -16.51
N ARG A 366 3.69 -10.61 -17.54
CA ARG A 366 2.97 -11.87 -17.74
C ARG A 366 3.23 -12.89 -16.64
N SER A 367 4.49 -13.05 -16.22
CA SER A 367 4.84 -14.02 -15.18
C SER A 367 4.25 -13.69 -13.81
N HIS A 368 3.86 -12.44 -13.57
CA HIS A 368 3.29 -11.97 -12.31
C HIS A 368 1.83 -11.47 -12.44
N GLY A 369 1.17 -11.68 -13.58
CA GLY A 369 -0.24 -11.31 -13.78
C GLY A 369 -0.50 -9.79 -13.74
N LEU A 370 0.46 -8.97 -14.18
CA LEU A 370 0.35 -7.51 -14.18
C LEU A 370 -0.34 -7.02 -15.47
N HIS A 371 -1.63 -7.31 -15.62
CA HIS A 371 -2.38 -7.12 -16.88
C HIS A 371 -2.42 -5.68 -17.39
N GLU A 372 -2.43 -4.68 -16.51
CA GLU A 372 -2.37 -3.28 -16.93
C GLU A 372 -1.04 -2.96 -17.63
N PHE A 373 0.07 -3.47 -17.09
CA PHE A 373 1.39 -3.36 -17.74
C PHE A 373 1.42 -4.10 -19.06
N GLU A 374 0.88 -5.30 -19.15
CA GLU A 374 0.84 -6.07 -20.40
C GLU A 374 0.20 -5.26 -21.53
N PHE A 375 -1.01 -4.74 -21.30
CA PHE A 375 -1.74 -3.95 -22.28
C PHE A 375 -0.96 -2.71 -22.72
N ARG A 376 -0.39 -2.00 -21.76
CA ARG A 376 0.40 -0.80 -22.02
C ARG A 376 1.65 -1.09 -22.83
N ILE A 377 2.41 -2.13 -22.48
CA ILE A 377 3.64 -2.53 -23.17
C ILE A 377 3.34 -2.99 -24.58
N GLU A 378 2.30 -3.82 -24.80
CA GLU A 378 1.90 -4.30 -26.12
C GLU A 378 1.53 -3.14 -27.05
N ARG A 379 0.84 -2.13 -26.56
CA ARG A 379 0.52 -0.93 -27.32
C ARG A 379 1.79 -0.17 -27.77
N ILE A 380 2.77 -0.01 -26.86
CA ILE A 380 4.03 0.67 -27.18
C ILE A 380 4.86 -0.15 -28.17
N LEU A 381 4.93 -1.47 -28.01
CA LEU A 381 5.60 -2.36 -28.96
C LEU A 381 4.97 -2.30 -30.36
N GLY A 382 3.64 -2.22 -30.44
CA GLY A 382 2.91 -2.03 -31.69
C GLY A 382 3.28 -0.70 -32.35
N GLY A 383 3.25 0.41 -31.62
CA GLY A 383 3.67 1.72 -32.11
C GLY A 383 5.12 1.77 -32.57
N LEU A 384 6.01 1.13 -31.80
CA LEU A 384 7.44 1.01 -32.16
C LEU A 384 7.65 0.24 -33.47
N ALA A 385 6.90 -0.85 -33.65
CA ALA A 385 7.00 -1.67 -34.85
C ALA A 385 6.42 -0.98 -36.12
N GLU A 386 5.31 -0.23 -35.96
CA GLU A 386 4.59 0.41 -37.06
C GLU A 386 5.21 1.76 -37.49
N CYS A 387 5.60 2.59 -36.51
CA CYS A 387 6.00 3.99 -36.73
C CYS A 387 7.40 4.32 -36.23
N GLY A 388 8.06 3.41 -35.50
CA GLY A 388 9.32 3.69 -34.80
C GLY A 388 9.14 4.69 -33.63
N ASP A 389 7.91 4.84 -33.11
CA ASP A 389 7.55 5.80 -32.06
C ASP A 389 7.27 5.07 -30.75
N VAL A 390 7.85 5.58 -29.66
CA VAL A 390 7.64 5.11 -28.30
C VAL A 390 6.80 6.07 -27.47
N ASP A 391 6.46 7.24 -27.99
CA ASP A 391 5.75 8.32 -27.30
C ASP A 391 4.22 8.29 -27.50
N ALA A 392 3.66 7.16 -27.93
CA ALA A 392 2.22 7.00 -28.18
C ALA A 392 1.30 7.31 -26.97
N GLU A 393 1.87 7.51 -25.78
CA GLU A 393 1.14 7.88 -24.55
C GLU A 393 1.15 9.39 -24.24
N HIS A 394 1.87 10.21 -25.01
CA HIS A 394 1.95 11.66 -24.76
C HIS A 394 0.84 12.40 -25.51
N VAL A 395 -0.34 12.43 -24.92
CA VAL A 395 -1.53 13.06 -25.57
C VAL A 395 -1.77 14.51 -25.08
N ASP A 396 -1.22 14.93 -23.95
CA ASP A 396 -1.69 16.19 -23.31
C ASP A 396 -0.63 17.31 -23.20
N ALA A 397 0.53 17.19 -23.81
CA ALA A 397 1.63 18.16 -23.67
C ALA A 397 1.40 19.54 -24.36
N GLU A 398 0.30 19.74 -25.06
CA GLU A 398 0.03 20.98 -25.81
C GLU A 398 -0.83 22.02 -25.06
N GLN A 399 -1.37 21.71 -23.89
CA GLN A 399 -2.08 22.71 -23.11
C GLN A 399 -1.13 23.45 -22.16
N PRO A 400 -1.10 24.81 -22.19
CA PRO A 400 -0.30 25.57 -21.25
C PRO A 400 -0.71 25.21 -19.80
N ALA A 401 0.28 25.00 -18.94
CA ALA A 401 0.04 24.73 -17.54
C ALA A 401 -0.89 25.80 -16.94
N GLY A 402 -2.06 25.38 -16.47
CA GLY A 402 -3.03 26.30 -15.86
C GLY A 402 -2.43 26.99 -14.63
N ALA A 403 -3.00 28.11 -14.21
CA ALA A 403 -2.50 28.91 -13.08
C ALA A 403 -2.28 28.05 -11.80
N ALA A 404 -3.16 27.08 -11.54
CA ALA A 404 -3.03 26.18 -10.39
C ALA A 404 -1.76 25.31 -10.46
N VAL A 405 -1.46 24.73 -11.63
CA VAL A 405 -0.25 23.93 -11.86
C VAL A 405 1.00 24.80 -11.74
N SER A 406 0.98 26.00 -12.30
CA SER A 406 2.11 26.95 -12.21
C SER A 406 2.38 27.38 -10.77
N ASN A 407 1.34 27.60 -9.96
CA ASN A 407 1.50 27.93 -8.54
C ASN A 407 2.13 26.76 -7.77
N VAL A 408 1.68 25.52 -8.00
CA VAL A 408 2.26 24.33 -7.38
C VAL A 408 3.71 24.13 -7.81
N ALA A 409 4.03 24.30 -9.11
CA ALA A 409 5.39 24.23 -9.60
C ALA A 409 6.32 25.25 -8.93
N THR A 410 5.83 26.47 -8.71
CA THR A 410 6.56 27.54 -8.01
C THR A 410 6.76 27.19 -6.53
N ALA A 411 5.74 26.71 -5.84
CA ALA A 411 5.82 26.30 -4.44
C ALA A 411 6.80 25.13 -4.27
N LEU A 412 6.73 24.14 -5.14
CA LEU A 412 7.66 22.99 -5.17
C LEU A 412 9.11 23.44 -5.41
N ALA A 413 9.34 24.49 -6.23
CA ALA A 413 10.66 25.06 -6.44
C ALA A 413 11.28 25.65 -5.17
N GLY A 414 10.48 26.07 -4.21
CA GLY A 414 10.91 26.55 -2.89
C GLY A 414 11.31 25.45 -1.89
N LEU A 415 10.92 24.19 -2.13
CA LEU A 415 11.32 23.08 -1.26
C LEU A 415 12.80 22.75 -1.48
N VAL A 416 13.52 22.57 -0.37
CA VAL A 416 14.88 22.06 -0.39
C VAL A 416 14.81 20.53 -0.47
N PRO A 417 15.50 19.91 -1.42
CA PRO A 417 15.62 18.45 -1.46
C PRO A 417 16.16 17.91 -0.17
#